data_a4aa53e4a1dcfec97a29a72e1b94364a
#
_entry.id   a4aa53e4a1dcfec97a29a72e1b94364a
#
_cell.length_a   1.000
_cell.length_b   1.000
_cell.length_c   1.000
_cell.angle_alpha   90.00
_cell.angle_beta   90.00
_cell.angle_gamma   90.00
#
_symmetry.space_group_name_H-M   'P 1'
#
loop_
_entity.id
_entity.type
_entity.pdbx_description
1 polymer ?
#
loop_
_entity_poly.entity_id
_entity_poly.type
_entity_poly.pdbx_seq_one_letter_code
_entity_poly.pdbx_strand_id
1 'polypeptide(L)'
;MTADVVFFVDVDNTLLDNDRIIADLREHLEREFGVANSNRYWAVFEALREELGYADYLGALQRYRADVEADDNAAHRLLSLSTFLIDYPFADRLYPRALDVLARLGRLGQTVILSDGDVVFQPRKVRRSGLWEAVGGRVLIYIHKEQMLDAVQRRYPAHRYVMVDDKQRILTAMKLTLGERLVTVFA
;
A
#
# COMPACT_ATOMS: atom_id res chain seq x y z
N MET A 1 7.27 26.65 7.95
CA MET A 1 8.75 26.66 7.75
C MET A 1 9.08 25.58 6.73
N THR A 2 9.97 25.87 5.79
CA THR A 2 10.44 24.93 4.77
C THR A 2 11.51 24.03 5.40
N ALA A 3 11.37 22.71 5.26
CA ALA A 3 12.37 21.76 5.76
C ALA A 3 13.59 21.72 4.82
N ASP A 4 14.77 21.35 5.32
CA ASP A 4 15.94 21.15 4.47
C ASP A 4 15.73 19.92 3.57
N VAL A 5 15.29 18.81 4.16
CA VAL A 5 15.00 17.56 3.44
C VAL A 5 13.72 16.91 3.95
N VAL A 6 12.94 16.36 3.02
CA VAL A 6 11.81 15.49 3.29
C VAL A 6 12.06 14.13 2.64
N PHE A 7 11.94 13.06 3.41
CA PHE A 7 12.01 11.68 2.96
C PHE A 7 10.60 11.16 2.72
N PHE A 8 10.28 10.82 1.48
CA PHE A 8 9.09 10.07 1.13
C PHE A 8 9.47 8.59 1.02
N VAL A 9 8.71 7.73 1.65
CA VAL A 9 8.95 6.28 1.63
C VAL A 9 7.66 5.58 1.27
N ASP A 10 7.72 4.72 0.26
CA ASP A 10 6.62 3.84 -0.10
C ASP A 10 6.44 2.71 0.92
N VAL A 11 5.33 1.98 0.84
CA VAL A 11 4.98 0.91 1.78
C VAL A 11 5.18 -0.47 1.15
N ASP A 12 4.43 -0.76 0.08
CA ASP A 12 4.31 -2.09 -0.49
C ASP A 12 5.59 -2.48 -1.22
N ASN A 13 6.19 -3.61 -0.83
CA ASN A 13 7.49 -4.10 -1.30
C ASN A 13 8.67 -3.13 -1.08
N THR A 14 8.47 -2.10 -0.26
CA THR A 14 9.52 -1.15 0.17
C THR A 14 9.78 -1.26 1.68
N LEU A 15 8.75 -1.12 2.50
CA LEU A 15 8.81 -1.30 3.96
C LEU A 15 8.16 -2.60 4.43
N LEU A 16 7.28 -3.16 3.62
CA LEU A 16 6.42 -4.29 3.94
C LEU A 16 6.36 -5.25 2.74
N ASP A 17 6.52 -6.56 3.00
CA ASP A 17 6.44 -7.65 2.02
C ASP A 17 5.00 -7.87 1.58
N ASN A 18 4.56 -7.10 0.58
CA ASN A 18 3.21 -7.18 0.04
C ASN A 18 2.99 -8.45 -0.79
N ASP A 19 4.03 -8.98 -1.42
CA ASP A 19 3.95 -10.23 -2.19
C ASP A 19 3.63 -11.41 -1.26
N ARG A 20 4.17 -11.41 -0.05
CA ARG A 20 3.81 -12.40 0.95
C ARG A 20 2.36 -12.27 1.42
N ILE A 21 1.84 -11.05 1.57
CA ILE A 21 0.42 -10.82 1.89
C ILE A 21 -0.48 -11.39 0.80
N ILE A 22 -0.13 -11.17 -0.48
CA ILE A 22 -0.85 -11.71 -1.63
C ILE A 22 -0.83 -13.25 -1.61
N ALA A 23 0.32 -13.85 -1.33
CA ALA A 23 0.46 -15.31 -1.22
C ALA A 23 -0.40 -15.88 -0.09
N ASP A 24 -0.37 -15.26 1.09
CA ASP A 24 -1.19 -15.69 2.25
C ASP A 24 -2.70 -15.53 1.97
N LEU A 25 -3.09 -14.47 1.25
CA LEU A 25 -4.49 -14.28 0.82
C LEU A 25 -4.91 -15.37 -0.16
N ARG A 26 -4.05 -15.73 -1.12
CA ARG A 26 -4.32 -16.80 -2.08
C ARG A 26 -4.50 -18.14 -1.37
N GLU A 27 -3.60 -18.47 -0.44
CA GLU A 27 -3.69 -19.70 0.36
C GLU A 27 -4.97 -19.72 1.20
N HIS A 28 -5.35 -18.61 1.82
CA HIS A 28 -6.60 -18.47 2.56
C HIS A 28 -7.82 -18.72 1.67
N LEU A 29 -7.87 -18.10 0.49
CA LEU A 29 -8.94 -18.29 -0.48
C LEU A 29 -9.04 -19.74 -0.95
N GLU A 30 -7.94 -20.38 -1.27
CA GLU A 30 -7.92 -21.78 -1.73
C GLU A 30 -8.40 -22.73 -0.64
N ARG A 31 -8.02 -22.49 0.60
CA ARG A 31 -8.45 -23.31 1.75
C ARG A 31 -9.94 -23.14 2.06
N GLU A 32 -10.46 -21.92 2.08
CA GLU A 32 -11.83 -21.62 2.49
C GLU A 32 -12.85 -21.82 1.36
N PHE A 33 -12.46 -21.52 0.13
CA PHE A 33 -13.38 -21.51 -1.03
C PHE A 33 -13.03 -22.55 -2.10
N GLY A 34 -11.85 -23.17 -2.05
CA GLY A 34 -11.33 -24.04 -3.08
C GLY A 34 -10.67 -23.28 -4.25
N VAL A 35 -9.82 -23.98 -5.00
CA VAL A 35 -8.99 -23.41 -6.07
C VAL A 35 -9.81 -22.69 -7.14
N ALA A 36 -10.94 -23.25 -7.56
CA ALA A 36 -11.78 -22.66 -8.60
C ALA A 36 -12.32 -21.28 -8.19
N ASN A 37 -12.81 -21.15 -6.96
CA ASN A 37 -13.32 -19.88 -6.43
C ASN A 37 -12.20 -18.89 -6.12
N SER A 38 -11.04 -19.35 -5.65
CA SER A 38 -9.84 -18.52 -5.52
C SER A 38 -9.46 -17.90 -6.85
N ASN A 39 -9.36 -18.68 -7.92
CA ASN A 39 -9.06 -18.18 -9.26
C ASN A 39 -10.10 -17.16 -9.74
N ARG A 40 -11.38 -17.39 -9.44
CA ARG A 40 -12.46 -16.45 -9.80
C ARG A 40 -12.31 -15.11 -9.06
N TYR A 41 -12.02 -15.12 -7.75
CA TYR A 41 -11.73 -13.90 -7.01
C TYR A 41 -10.57 -13.12 -7.63
N TRP A 42 -9.47 -13.81 -7.97
CA TRP A 42 -8.31 -13.15 -8.57
C TRP A 42 -8.59 -12.61 -9.96
N ALA A 43 -9.43 -13.28 -10.76
CA ALA A 43 -9.88 -12.74 -12.05
C ALA A 43 -10.68 -11.43 -11.87
N VAL A 44 -11.58 -11.37 -10.88
CA VAL A 44 -12.32 -10.16 -10.52
C VAL A 44 -11.37 -9.06 -10.03
N PHE A 45 -10.39 -9.42 -9.21
CA PHE A 45 -9.39 -8.47 -8.70
C PHE A 45 -8.55 -7.85 -9.82
N GLU A 46 -8.03 -8.65 -10.76
CA GLU A 46 -7.23 -8.13 -11.87
C GLU A 46 -8.06 -7.27 -12.83
N ALA A 47 -9.29 -7.67 -13.14
CA ALA A 47 -10.19 -6.86 -13.96
C ALA A 47 -10.49 -5.50 -13.30
N LEU A 48 -10.71 -5.49 -11.98
CA LEU A 48 -10.93 -4.27 -11.22
C LEU A 48 -9.66 -3.40 -11.17
N ARG A 49 -8.50 -4.01 -11.01
CA ARG A 49 -7.21 -3.32 -10.99
C ARG A 49 -6.90 -2.65 -12.34
N GLU A 50 -7.24 -3.31 -13.47
CA GLU A 50 -7.12 -2.71 -14.81
C GLU A 50 -8.08 -1.51 -14.98
N GLU A 51 -9.31 -1.65 -14.50
CA GLU A 51 -10.32 -0.59 -14.58
C GLU A 51 -9.95 0.64 -13.73
N LEU A 52 -9.50 0.43 -12.48
CA LEU A 52 -9.26 1.50 -11.51
C LEU A 52 -7.83 2.06 -11.56
N GLY A 53 -6.87 1.28 -12.08
CA GLY A 53 -5.45 1.63 -12.09
C GLY A 53 -4.73 1.40 -10.76
N TYR A 54 -5.39 0.82 -9.75
CA TYR A 54 -4.80 0.46 -8.46
C TYR A 54 -5.40 -0.83 -7.90
N ALA A 55 -4.75 -1.42 -6.87
CA ALA A 55 -5.20 -2.64 -6.22
C ALA A 55 -6.29 -2.34 -5.18
N ASP A 56 -7.49 -2.86 -5.41
CA ASP A 56 -8.65 -2.74 -4.49
C ASP A 56 -9.14 -4.13 -4.09
N TYR A 57 -8.59 -4.67 -3.01
CA TYR A 57 -8.94 -6.00 -2.49
C TYR A 57 -10.36 -6.06 -1.95
N LEU A 58 -10.83 -4.98 -1.31
CA LEU A 58 -12.17 -4.91 -0.75
C LEU A 58 -13.23 -4.71 -1.83
N GLY A 59 -12.93 -3.88 -2.84
CA GLY A 59 -13.79 -3.73 -4.02
C GLY A 59 -13.91 -5.05 -4.80
N ALA A 60 -12.81 -5.78 -4.95
CA ALA A 60 -12.84 -7.11 -5.56
C ALA A 60 -13.71 -8.08 -4.75
N LEU A 61 -13.65 -8.05 -3.41
CA LEU A 61 -14.53 -8.84 -2.55
C LEU A 61 -15.99 -8.49 -2.76
N GLN A 62 -16.32 -7.19 -2.88
CA GLN A 62 -17.72 -6.76 -3.11
C GLN A 62 -18.24 -7.22 -4.48
N ARG A 63 -17.42 -7.18 -5.54
CA ARG A 63 -17.81 -7.71 -6.85
C ARG A 63 -17.92 -9.24 -6.83
N TYR A 64 -16.96 -9.93 -6.23
CA TYR A 64 -16.98 -11.38 -6.09
C TYR A 64 -18.20 -11.87 -5.32
N ARG A 65 -18.64 -11.14 -4.30
CA ARG A 65 -19.84 -11.44 -3.52
C ARG A 65 -21.08 -11.64 -4.41
N ALA A 66 -21.30 -10.76 -5.37
CA ALA A 66 -22.46 -10.85 -6.26
C ALA A 66 -22.49 -12.16 -7.07
N ASP A 67 -21.32 -12.75 -7.30
CA ASP A 67 -21.17 -14.00 -8.06
C ASP A 67 -21.44 -15.27 -7.22
N VAL A 68 -21.34 -15.19 -5.89
CA VAL A 68 -21.40 -16.37 -5.00
C VAL A 68 -22.59 -16.37 -4.03
N GLU A 69 -23.44 -15.34 -4.06
CA GLU A 69 -24.62 -15.25 -3.15
C GLU A 69 -25.63 -16.41 -3.26
N ALA A 70 -25.56 -17.22 -4.31
CA ALA A 70 -26.41 -18.41 -4.48
C ALA A 70 -25.95 -19.64 -3.69
N ASP A 71 -24.79 -19.61 -3.02
CA ASP A 71 -24.26 -20.71 -2.19
C ASP A 71 -24.66 -20.50 -0.73
N ASP A 72 -25.34 -21.48 -0.12
CA ASP A 72 -25.80 -21.44 1.28
C ASP A 72 -24.68 -21.15 2.31
N ASN A 73 -23.43 -21.45 1.98
CA ASN A 73 -22.26 -21.19 2.79
C ASN A 73 -21.49 -19.90 2.41
N ALA A 74 -21.94 -19.17 1.38
CA ALA A 74 -21.23 -18.00 0.88
C ALA A 74 -21.08 -16.89 1.93
N ALA A 75 -22.13 -16.62 2.70
CA ALA A 75 -22.15 -15.58 3.72
C ALA A 75 -21.04 -15.80 4.79
N HIS A 76 -20.87 -17.03 5.27
CA HIS A 76 -19.85 -17.35 6.27
C HIS A 76 -18.43 -17.21 5.68
N ARG A 77 -18.22 -17.72 4.48
CA ARG A 77 -16.93 -17.64 3.80
C ARG A 77 -16.53 -16.20 3.46
N LEU A 78 -17.48 -15.38 2.99
CA LEU A 78 -17.26 -13.96 2.72
C LEU A 78 -16.91 -13.19 4.00
N LEU A 79 -17.53 -13.53 5.14
CA LEU A 79 -17.18 -12.96 6.44
C LEU A 79 -15.75 -13.35 6.84
N SER A 80 -15.35 -14.62 6.65
CA SER A 80 -13.99 -15.10 6.90
C SER A 80 -12.96 -14.32 6.05
N LEU A 81 -13.22 -14.15 4.76
CA LEU A 81 -12.34 -13.41 3.86
C LEU A 81 -12.24 -11.93 4.22
N SER A 82 -13.37 -11.30 4.55
CA SER A 82 -13.39 -9.91 4.99
C SER A 82 -12.58 -9.73 6.28
N THR A 83 -12.74 -10.63 7.25
CA THR A 83 -11.99 -10.65 8.49
C THR A 83 -10.49 -10.84 8.23
N PHE A 84 -10.12 -11.78 7.36
CA PHE A 84 -8.73 -11.98 6.95
C PHE A 84 -8.11 -10.69 6.40
N LEU A 85 -8.77 -10.03 5.45
CA LEU A 85 -8.27 -8.78 4.85
C LEU A 85 -8.13 -7.66 5.89
N ILE A 86 -9.16 -7.48 6.72
CA ILE A 86 -9.22 -6.38 7.68
C ILE A 86 -8.27 -6.60 8.87
N ASP A 87 -8.13 -7.83 9.37
CA ASP A 87 -7.39 -8.15 10.59
C ASP A 87 -6.05 -8.84 10.36
N TYR A 88 -5.59 -8.86 9.11
CA TYR A 88 -4.30 -9.42 8.75
C TYR A 88 -3.16 -8.85 9.63
N PRO A 89 -2.20 -9.68 10.07
CA PRO A 89 -1.10 -9.26 10.94
C PRO A 89 0.01 -8.54 10.15
N PHE A 90 -0.26 -7.36 9.65
CA PHE A 90 0.65 -6.59 8.80
C PHE A 90 2.01 -6.31 9.44
N ALA A 91 2.09 -6.22 10.77
CA ALA A 91 3.36 -6.01 11.49
C ALA A 91 4.36 -7.15 11.24
N ASP A 92 3.87 -8.39 11.08
CA ASP A 92 4.70 -9.58 10.82
C ASP A 92 5.25 -9.61 9.38
N ARG A 93 4.83 -8.68 8.55
CA ARG A 93 5.25 -8.57 7.14
C ARG A 93 6.15 -7.38 6.87
N LEU A 94 6.54 -6.63 7.91
CA LEU A 94 7.57 -5.61 7.76
C LEU A 94 8.90 -6.26 7.38
N TYR A 95 9.60 -5.64 6.43
CA TYR A 95 10.97 -6.04 6.16
C TYR A 95 11.85 -5.83 7.40
N PRO A 96 12.89 -6.66 7.60
CA PRO A 96 13.79 -6.52 8.74
C PRO A 96 14.33 -5.09 8.85
N ARG A 97 14.21 -4.50 10.03
CA ARG A 97 14.68 -3.14 10.37
C ARG A 97 13.93 -1.99 9.68
N ALA A 98 12.78 -2.21 9.06
CA ALA A 98 12.00 -1.14 8.42
C ALA A 98 11.71 0.03 9.39
N LEU A 99 11.29 -0.26 10.63
CA LEU A 99 11.04 0.76 11.64
C LEU A 99 12.34 1.49 12.08
N ASP A 100 13.48 0.79 12.17
CA ASP A 100 14.77 1.40 12.49
C ASP A 100 15.21 2.38 11.41
N VAL A 101 14.99 2.02 10.13
CA VAL A 101 15.27 2.91 9.00
C VAL A 101 14.45 4.17 9.09
N LEU A 102 13.13 4.06 9.32
CA LEU A 102 12.24 5.23 9.50
C LEU A 102 12.68 6.10 10.68
N ALA A 103 13.03 5.50 11.82
CA ALA A 103 13.54 6.23 12.97
C ALA A 103 14.86 6.96 12.67
N ARG A 104 15.74 6.35 11.85
CA ARG A 104 17.00 6.98 11.42
C ARG A 104 16.76 8.13 10.46
N LEU A 105 15.89 7.96 9.46
CA LEU A 105 15.52 9.03 8.54
C LEU A 105 14.89 10.20 9.28
N GLY A 106 14.03 9.92 10.28
CA GLY A 106 13.40 10.94 11.11
C GLY A 106 14.36 11.83 11.91
N ARG A 107 15.61 11.37 12.14
CA ARG A 107 16.68 12.18 12.75
C ARG A 107 17.41 13.08 11.74
N LEU A 108 17.34 12.74 10.46
CA LEU A 108 18.00 13.49 9.38
C LEU A 108 17.08 14.51 8.72
N GLY A 109 15.76 14.29 8.77
CA GLY A 109 14.77 15.17 8.19
C GLY A 109 13.36 14.67 8.42
N GLN A 110 12.38 15.36 7.85
CA GLN A 110 10.99 14.96 7.99
C GLN A 110 10.69 13.72 7.15
N THR A 111 10.25 12.64 7.80
CA THR A 111 9.90 11.37 7.12
C THR A 111 8.40 11.26 6.99
N VAL A 112 7.94 10.94 5.79
CA VAL A 112 6.53 10.86 5.37
C VAL A 112 6.33 9.56 4.59
N ILE A 113 5.32 8.79 4.92
CA ILE A 113 4.85 7.71 4.06
C ILE A 113 4.08 8.32 2.90
N LEU A 114 4.45 7.93 1.68
CA LEU A 114 3.78 8.33 0.44
C LEU A 114 3.50 7.08 -0.39
N SER A 115 2.27 6.60 -0.36
CA SER A 115 1.88 5.31 -0.92
C SER A 115 0.69 5.43 -1.87
N ASP A 116 0.57 4.48 -2.79
CA ASP A 116 -0.64 4.29 -3.58
C ASP A 116 -1.54 3.26 -2.89
N GLY A 117 -2.86 3.43 -3.02
CA GLY A 117 -3.83 2.48 -2.50
C GLY A 117 -5.21 3.07 -2.30
N ASP A 118 -6.15 2.20 -1.93
CA ASP A 118 -7.51 2.60 -1.58
C ASP A 118 -7.60 3.30 -0.21
N VAL A 119 -8.74 3.92 0.04
CA VAL A 119 -8.98 4.74 1.24
C VAL A 119 -9.29 3.95 2.51
N VAL A 120 -9.42 2.62 2.43
CA VAL A 120 -9.77 1.76 3.57
C VAL A 120 -8.64 0.79 3.92
N PHE A 121 -8.21 -0.02 2.95
CA PHE A 121 -7.24 -1.10 3.17
C PHE A 121 -5.83 -0.57 3.39
N GLN A 122 -5.37 0.38 2.57
CA GLN A 122 -4.01 0.92 2.67
C GLN A 122 -3.78 1.70 3.98
N PRO A 123 -4.67 2.61 4.44
CA PRO A 123 -4.52 3.25 5.76
C PRO A 123 -4.51 2.24 6.91
N ARG A 124 -5.33 1.18 6.82
CA ARG A 124 -5.38 0.12 7.82
C ARG A 124 -4.08 -0.67 7.86
N LYS A 125 -3.53 -1.05 6.70
CA LYS A 125 -2.23 -1.70 6.57
C LYS A 125 -1.13 -0.87 7.23
N VAL A 126 -1.02 0.40 6.89
CA VAL A 126 -0.05 1.35 7.46
C VAL A 126 -0.20 1.47 8.98
N ARG A 127 -1.42 1.50 9.49
CA ARG A 127 -1.68 1.63 10.92
C ARG A 127 -1.35 0.35 11.68
N ARG A 128 -1.84 -0.80 11.21
CA ARG A 128 -1.65 -2.09 11.89
C ARG A 128 -0.22 -2.63 11.78
N SER A 129 0.58 -2.12 10.86
CA SER A 129 2.00 -2.46 10.78
C SER A 129 2.90 -1.63 11.73
N GLY A 130 2.37 -0.60 12.41
CA GLY A 130 3.15 0.33 13.24
C GLY A 130 3.84 1.43 12.44
N LEU A 131 3.70 1.44 11.12
CA LEU A 131 4.30 2.46 10.25
C LEU A 131 3.73 3.87 10.51
N TRP A 132 2.43 3.95 10.85
CA TRP A 132 1.77 5.21 11.19
C TRP A 132 2.45 5.92 12.37
N GLU A 133 2.68 5.17 13.43
CA GLU A 133 3.32 5.65 14.65
C GLU A 133 4.78 6.01 14.39
N ALA A 134 5.49 5.20 13.61
CA ALA A 134 6.91 5.40 13.27
C ALA A 134 7.16 6.73 12.55
N VAL A 135 6.20 7.24 11.78
CA VAL A 135 6.30 8.53 11.10
C VAL A 135 5.47 9.64 11.79
N GLY A 136 4.91 9.39 12.99
CA GLY A 136 4.10 10.36 13.72
C GLY A 136 2.87 10.82 12.94
N GLY A 137 2.20 9.92 12.25
CA GLY A 137 0.99 10.18 11.47
C GLY A 137 1.21 10.93 10.15
N ARG A 138 2.45 11.14 9.73
CA ARG A 138 2.75 11.78 8.43
C ARG A 138 2.61 10.76 7.30
N VAL A 139 1.36 10.55 6.87
CA VAL A 139 0.99 9.55 5.87
C VAL A 139 0.14 10.22 4.80
N LEU A 140 0.50 9.99 3.55
CA LEU A 140 -0.25 10.37 2.36
C LEU A 140 -0.51 9.11 1.53
N ILE A 141 -1.77 8.89 1.18
CA ILE A 141 -2.21 7.79 0.35
C ILE A 141 -3.00 8.36 -0.83
N TYR A 142 -2.62 8.00 -2.04
CA TYR A 142 -3.23 8.45 -3.28
C TYR A 142 -3.52 7.23 -4.19
N ILE A 143 -4.25 7.44 -5.26
CA ILE A 143 -4.40 6.44 -6.32
C ILE A 143 -3.14 6.43 -7.21
N HIS A 144 -2.66 7.65 -7.56
CA HIS A 144 -1.46 7.87 -8.35
C HIS A 144 -0.61 8.97 -7.71
N LYS A 145 0.25 8.60 -6.78
CA LYS A 145 1.04 9.54 -5.97
C LYS A 145 1.96 10.43 -6.82
N GLU A 146 2.45 9.90 -7.96
CA GLU A 146 3.28 10.65 -8.89
C GLU A 146 2.55 11.80 -9.59
N GLN A 147 1.22 11.79 -9.60
CA GLN A 147 0.39 12.88 -10.14
C GLN A 147 0.03 13.93 -9.09
N MET A 148 0.30 13.66 -7.82
CA MET A 148 -0.10 14.51 -6.69
C MET A 148 1.01 15.37 -6.14
N LEU A 149 2.13 15.50 -6.86
CA LEU A 149 3.36 16.14 -6.36
C LEU A 149 3.18 17.60 -5.93
N ASP A 150 2.29 18.36 -6.58
CA ASP A 150 1.98 19.73 -6.18
C ASP A 150 1.30 19.79 -4.80
N ALA A 151 0.36 18.87 -4.54
CA ALA A 151 -0.29 18.77 -3.24
C ALA A 151 0.69 18.28 -2.16
N VAL A 152 1.54 17.31 -2.52
CA VAL A 152 2.60 16.78 -1.64
C VAL A 152 3.59 17.88 -1.25
N GLN A 153 4.10 18.68 -2.21
CA GLN A 153 5.02 19.78 -1.96
C GLN A 153 4.38 20.90 -1.12
N ARG A 154 3.10 21.22 -1.37
CA ARG A 154 2.38 22.19 -0.53
C ARG A 154 2.23 21.71 0.91
N ARG A 155 1.98 20.43 1.12
CA ARG A 155 1.82 19.83 2.45
C ARG A 155 3.13 19.69 3.20
N TYR A 156 4.21 19.35 2.48
CA TYR A 156 5.55 19.12 3.01
C TYR A 156 6.59 19.93 2.20
N PRO A 157 6.64 21.25 2.37
CA PRO A 157 7.59 22.09 1.64
C PRO A 157 9.02 21.83 2.10
N ALA A 158 9.93 21.55 1.14
CA ALA A 158 11.34 21.31 1.41
C ALA A 158 12.23 21.84 0.28
N HIS A 159 13.51 22.06 0.63
CA HIS A 159 14.54 22.38 -0.37
C HIS A 159 14.89 21.16 -1.20
N ARG A 160 14.94 19.98 -0.58
CA ARG A 160 15.25 18.70 -1.24
C ARG A 160 14.27 17.60 -0.80
N TYR A 161 14.06 16.67 -1.68
CA TYR A 161 13.24 15.49 -1.46
C TYR A 161 14.05 14.23 -1.73
N VAL A 162 13.75 13.17 -0.99
CA VAL A 162 14.22 11.81 -1.27
C VAL A 162 12.98 10.93 -1.40
N MET A 163 12.87 10.13 -2.46
CA MET A 163 11.82 9.13 -2.61
C MET A 163 12.43 7.74 -2.65
N VAL A 164 11.97 6.87 -1.77
CA VAL A 164 12.31 5.44 -1.72
C VAL A 164 11.09 4.65 -2.18
N ASP A 165 11.23 3.83 -3.22
CA ASP A 165 10.11 3.10 -3.85
C ASP A 165 10.63 1.85 -4.57
N ASP A 166 9.84 0.78 -4.65
CA ASP A 166 10.11 -0.44 -5.41
C ASP A 166 9.74 -0.32 -6.91
N LYS A 167 9.08 0.78 -7.31
CA LYS A 167 8.60 0.96 -8.68
C LYS A 167 9.40 2.02 -9.43
N GLN A 168 10.32 1.56 -10.28
CA GLN A 168 11.14 2.45 -11.09
C GLN A 168 10.31 3.45 -11.93
N ARG A 169 9.14 3.04 -12.41
CA ARG A 169 8.21 3.91 -13.15
C ARG A 169 7.81 5.14 -12.33
N ILE A 170 7.48 4.94 -11.06
CA ILE A 170 7.08 6.04 -10.14
C ILE A 170 8.27 6.95 -9.87
N LEU A 171 9.43 6.37 -9.54
CA LEU A 171 10.67 7.13 -9.31
C LEU A 171 11.02 8.00 -10.52
N THR A 172 10.92 7.45 -11.73
CA THR A 172 11.18 8.17 -12.98
C THR A 172 10.19 9.33 -13.19
N ALA A 173 8.88 9.08 -13.02
CA ALA A 173 7.85 10.11 -13.18
C ALA A 173 8.02 11.26 -12.18
N MET A 174 8.31 10.95 -10.92
CA MET A 174 8.58 11.95 -9.89
C MET A 174 9.87 12.75 -10.18
N LYS A 175 10.93 12.06 -10.64
CA LYS A 175 12.19 12.71 -11.01
C LYS A 175 12.03 13.68 -12.18
N LEU A 176 11.25 13.34 -13.18
CA LEU A 176 10.94 14.23 -14.29
C LEU A 176 10.24 15.52 -13.85
N THR A 177 9.36 15.42 -12.83
CA THR A 177 8.61 16.57 -12.31
C THR A 177 9.44 17.44 -11.36
N LEU A 178 10.19 16.81 -10.42
CA LEU A 178 10.92 17.52 -9.36
C LEU A 178 12.37 17.86 -9.70
N GLY A 179 12.90 17.27 -10.77
CA GLY A 179 14.25 17.55 -11.28
C GLY A 179 15.35 17.29 -10.24
N GLU A 180 16.29 18.20 -10.14
CA GLU A 180 17.43 18.12 -9.22
C GLU A 180 17.05 18.19 -7.75
N ARG A 181 15.85 18.63 -7.43
CA ARG A 181 15.34 18.64 -6.04
C ARG A 181 15.01 17.26 -5.49
N LEU A 182 14.90 16.23 -6.34
CA LEU A 182 14.58 14.87 -5.94
C LEU A 182 15.76 13.93 -6.10
N VAL A 183 16.09 13.22 -5.03
CA VAL A 183 16.92 12.01 -5.08
C VAL A 183 15.99 10.81 -5.07
N THR A 184 16.19 9.86 -5.97
CA THR A 184 15.42 8.62 -6.04
C THR A 184 16.27 7.46 -5.53
N VAL A 185 15.65 6.59 -4.75
CA VAL A 185 16.25 5.37 -4.22
C VAL A 185 15.33 4.21 -4.59
N PHE A 186 15.84 3.27 -5.34
CA PHE A 186 15.15 2.03 -5.68
C PHE A 186 15.40 1.01 -4.56
N ALA A 187 14.32 0.44 -3.98
CA ALA A 187 14.37 -0.52 -2.88
C ALA A 187 14.31 -1.96 -3.39
#